data_b1bb84dbacd41f60e334af388fc5c620
#
_entry.id   b1bb84dbacd41f60e334af388fc5c620
#
_cell.length_a   1.000
_cell.length_b   1.000
_cell.length_c   1.000
_cell.angle_alpha   90.00
_cell.angle_beta   90.00
_cell.angle_gamma   90.00
#
_symmetry.space_group_name_H-M   'P 1'
#
loop_
_entity.id
_entity.type
_entity.pdbx_description
1 polymer ?
#
loop_
_entity_poly.entity_id
_entity_poly.type
_entity_poly.pdbx_seq_one_letter_code
_entity_poly.pdbx_strand_id
1 'polypeptide(L)'
;WCPPAGQTGFSALGEVLAGDVNPSGKTSDTFVKDLTKTAVFNNTDGTAAGNASSVGTNGKFTYDNADDLAASYMGFSGDKVTVTPTFVNYVEGIYVGYKFYETAADEGLINYDDTVMFPFGYGLSYTTFKQEMGKVSYKNGKISFDVTVTNTGDKAGKDVVEVYYNPPYTDGGIEKASKNLVAFEKTK
;
A
#
# COMPACT_ATOMS: atom_id res chain seq x y z
N TRP A 1 -7.37 -2.46 -9.97
CA TRP A 1 -8.15 -2.28 -8.75
C TRP A 1 -9.26 -1.26 -8.98
N CYS A 2 -10.49 -1.63 -8.65
CA CYS A 2 -11.66 -0.78 -8.79
C CYS A 2 -12.37 -0.71 -7.44
N PRO A 3 -12.31 0.43 -6.74
CA PRO A 3 -13.04 0.60 -5.48
C PRO A 3 -14.54 0.67 -5.73
N PRO A 4 -15.38 0.57 -4.69
CA PRO A 4 -16.82 0.78 -4.82
C PRO A 4 -17.10 2.11 -5.51
N ALA A 5 -17.71 2.03 -6.69
CA ALA A 5 -17.83 3.19 -7.61
C ALA A 5 -19.09 4.02 -7.37
N GLY A 6 -19.95 3.66 -6.42
CA GLY A 6 -21.24 4.30 -6.22
C GLY A 6 -22.19 4.11 -7.42
N GLN A 7 -23.15 5.00 -7.57
CA GLN A 7 -24.18 4.87 -8.62
C GLN A 7 -23.71 5.24 -10.02
N THR A 8 -22.72 6.11 -10.15
CA THR A 8 -22.30 6.69 -11.45
C THR A 8 -20.84 6.38 -11.82
N GLY A 9 -20.04 5.91 -10.89
CA GLY A 9 -18.59 5.74 -11.13
C GLY A 9 -18.23 4.65 -12.14
N PHE A 10 -19.13 3.71 -12.42
CA PHE A 10 -18.88 2.67 -13.43
C PHE A 10 -18.86 3.22 -14.87
N SER A 11 -19.39 4.41 -15.15
CA SER A 11 -19.21 5.06 -16.45
C SER A 11 -17.73 5.32 -16.76
N ALA A 12 -16.96 5.76 -15.76
CA ALA A 12 -15.53 5.98 -15.90
C ALA A 12 -14.76 4.69 -16.24
N LEU A 13 -15.18 3.54 -15.70
CA LEU A 13 -14.61 2.25 -16.08
C LEU A 13 -14.89 1.93 -17.56
N GLY A 14 -16.10 2.20 -18.02
CA GLY A 14 -16.48 2.04 -19.44
C GLY A 14 -15.62 2.90 -20.37
N GLU A 15 -15.42 4.17 -20.04
CA GLU A 15 -14.59 5.11 -20.80
C GLU A 15 -13.12 4.67 -20.86
N VAL A 16 -12.59 4.17 -19.73
CA VAL A 16 -11.22 3.62 -19.70
C VAL A 16 -11.13 2.37 -20.58
N LEU A 17 -12.07 1.43 -20.48
CA LEU A 17 -12.03 0.19 -21.27
C LEU A 17 -12.27 0.43 -22.77
N ALA A 18 -13.06 1.45 -23.13
CA ALA A 18 -13.26 1.88 -24.51
C ALA A 18 -12.04 2.61 -25.10
N GLY A 19 -11.11 3.08 -24.24
CA GLY A 19 -9.94 3.85 -24.64
C GLY A 19 -10.21 5.34 -24.82
N ASP A 20 -11.37 5.82 -24.41
CA ASP A 20 -11.73 7.25 -24.45
C ASP A 20 -10.97 8.06 -23.40
N VAL A 21 -10.64 7.42 -22.28
CA VAL A 21 -9.85 7.98 -21.20
C VAL A 21 -8.62 7.12 -20.94
N ASN A 22 -7.44 7.73 -20.95
CA ASN A 22 -6.21 7.05 -20.58
C ASN A 22 -6.05 7.04 -19.06
N PRO A 23 -6.01 5.85 -18.40
CA PRO A 23 -5.85 5.77 -16.96
C PRO A 23 -4.49 6.30 -16.52
N SER A 24 -4.46 6.90 -15.34
CA SER A 24 -3.25 7.45 -14.74
C SER A 24 -3.19 7.28 -13.22
N GLY A 25 -4.06 6.42 -12.68
CA GLY A 25 -4.05 6.04 -11.28
C GLY A 25 -2.83 5.20 -10.94
N LYS A 26 -2.31 5.40 -9.73
CA LYS A 26 -1.21 4.60 -9.17
C LYS A 26 -1.69 3.92 -7.90
N THR A 27 -1.17 2.73 -7.63
CA THR A 27 -1.45 2.02 -6.38
C THR A 27 -0.82 2.76 -5.21
N SER A 28 -1.57 2.90 -4.13
CA SER A 28 -1.10 3.50 -2.87
C SER A 28 -0.65 2.45 -1.86
N ASP A 29 -0.51 1.20 -2.30
CA ASP A 29 -0.06 0.08 -1.49
C ASP A 29 0.74 -0.90 -2.35
N THR A 30 1.47 -1.81 -1.68
CA THR A 30 2.18 -2.92 -2.31
C THR A 30 1.30 -4.17 -2.27
N PHE A 31 1.02 -4.73 -3.42
CA PHE A 31 0.27 -5.99 -3.55
C PHE A 31 1.24 -7.15 -3.69
N VAL A 32 1.12 -8.13 -2.82
CA VAL A 32 2.00 -9.31 -2.81
C VAL A 32 1.34 -10.52 -3.47
N LYS A 33 2.15 -11.49 -3.88
CA LYS A 33 1.69 -12.73 -4.48
C LYS A 33 1.10 -13.70 -3.44
N ASP A 34 1.56 -13.63 -2.19
CA ASP A 34 1.11 -14.48 -1.09
C ASP A 34 0.70 -13.62 0.12
N LEU A 35 -0.60 -13.44 0.30
CA LEU A 35 -1.15 -12.63 1.39
C LEU A 35 -0.82 -13.17 2.78
N THR A 36 -0.56 -14.49 2.91
CA THR A 36 -0.24 -15.10 4.19
C THR A 36 1.12 -14.70 4.74
N LYS A 37 1.97 -14.12 3.90
CA LYS A 37 3.31 -13.61 4.25
C LYS A 37 3.34 -12.12 4.56
N THR A 38 2.18 -11.46 4.56
CA THR A 38 2.10 -10.03 4.87
C THR A 38 2.17 -9.79 6.38
N ALA A 39 2.64 -8.60 6.76
CA ALA A 39 2.58 -8.14 8.15
C ALA A 39 1.13 -8.11 8.65
N VAL A 40 0.21 -7.62 7.83
CA VAL A 40 -1.23 -7.56 8.18
C VAL A 40 -1.78 -8.92 8.54
N PHE A 41 -1.48 -9.97 7.75
CA PHE A 41 -1.92 -11.33 8.03
C PHE A 41 -1.36 -11.83 9.36
N ASN A 42 -0.07 -11.61 9.60
CA ASN A 42 0.59 -12.02 10.83
C ASN A 42 0.15 -11.20 12.04
N ASN A 43 -0.09 -9.89 11.87
CA ASN A 43 -0.56 -9.00 12.93
C ASN A 43 -1.99 -9.30 13.38
N THR A 44 -2.77 -9.98 12.54
CA THR A 44 -4.15 -10.41 12.81
C THR A 44 -4.25 -11.91 13.11
N ASP A 45 -3.15 -12.56 13.48
CA ASP A 45 -3.10 -13.99 13.81
C ASP A 45 -3.15 -14.94 12.59
N GLY A 46 -3.03 -14.44 11.38
CA GLY A 46 -3.08 -15.28 10.19
C GLY A 46 -4.43 -15.94 9.92
N THR A 47 -5.46 -15.65 10.70
CA THR A 47 -6.82 -16.05 10.38
C THR A 47 -7.42 -15.01 9.48
N ALA A 48 -7.54 -15.32 8.20
CA ALA A 48 -8.41 -14.54 7.33
C ALA A 48 -9.75 -14.43 8.04
N ALA A 49 -10.25 -13.22 8.21
CA ALA A 49 -11.57 -12.95 8.73
C ALA A 49 -12.59 -13.65 7.82
N GLY A 50 -12.76 -14.94 8.04
CA GLY A 50 -13.74 -15.74 7.35
C GLY A 50 -15.09 -15.36 7.89
N ASN A 51 -15.92 -14.76 7.20
CA ASN A 51 -17.29 -14.31 7.45
C ASN A 51 -17.55 -13.57 8.79
N ALA A 52 -18.51 -12.69 8.78
CA ALA A 52 -18.86 -11.82 9.91
C ALA A 52 -19.29 -12.56 11.21
N SER A 53 -19.57 -13.85 11.11
CA SER A 53 -19.95 -14.66 12.28
C SER A 53 -18.77 -15.17 13.10
N SER A 54 -17.55 -15.04 12.61
CA SER A 54 -16.32 -15.46 13.30
C SER A 54 -15.47 -14.26 13.77
N VAL A 55 -15.96 -13.05 13.61
CA VAL A 55 -15.28 -11.85 14.12
C VAL A 55 -15.16 -11.94 15.64
N GLY A 56 -13.94 -12.01 16.11
CA GLY A 56 -13.64 -11.97 17.55
C GLY A 56 -13.60 -13.31 18.28
N THR A 57 -13.69 -14.45 17.59
CA THR A 57 -13.74 -15.74 18.29
C THR A 57 -12.50 -16.62 18.14
N ASN A 58 -11.57 -16.31 17.26
CA ASN A 58 -10.43 -17.17 16.96
C ASN A 58 -9.08 -16.44 16.86
N GLY A 59 -9.00 -15.23 17.36
CA GLY A 59 -7.74 -14.49 17.31
C GLY A 59 -6.73 -15.06 18.31
N LYS A 60 -5.53 -15.29 17.88
CA LYS A 60 -4.37 -15.57 18.72
C LYS A 60 -4.06 -14.39 19.64
N PHE A 61 -4.43 -13.19 19.20
CA PHE A 61 -4.24 -11.93 19.93
C PHE A 61 -5.52 -11.53 20.67
N THR A 62 -5.90 -12.35 21.63
CA THR A 62 -6.98 -12.02 22.59
C THR A 62 -6.37 -11.48 23.88
N TYR A 63 -7.14 -10.64 24.57
CA TYR A 63 -6.77 -10.22 25.92
C TYR A 63 -6.91 -11.38 26.90
N ASP A 64 -6.07 -11.45 27.93
CA ASP A 64 -6.12 -12.49 28.97
C ASP A 64 -7.48 -12.51 29.69
N ASN A 65 -8.15 -11.36 29.80
CA ASN A 65 -9.48 -11.20 30.38
C ASN A 65 -10.56 -10.97 29.30
N ALA A 66 -10.41 -11.54 28.13
CA ALA A 66 -11.32 -11.30 27.00
C ALA A 66 -12.77 -11.69 27.31
N ASP A 67 -12.99 -12.73 28.12
CA ASP A 67 -14.33 -13.15 28.53
C ASP A 67 -15.04 -12.09 29.38
N ASP A 68 -14.30 -11.38 30.23
CA ASP A 68 -14.82 -10.27 31.04
C ASP A 68 -15.18 -9.04 30.20
N LEU A 69 -14.54 -8.93 29.03
CA LEU A 69 -14.73 -7.83 28.08
C LEU A 69 -15.76 -8.17 27.00
N ALA A 70 -16.25 -9.41 26.96
CA ALA A 70 -17.18 -9.85 25.93
C ALA A 70 -18.51 -9.09 26.02
N ALA A 71 -18.96 -8.57 24.89
CA ALA A 71 -20.24 -7.87 24.76
C ALA A 71 -21.19 -8.63 23.85
N SER A 72 -22.46 -8.62 24.19
CA SER A 72 -23.51 -9.22 23.36
C SER A 72 -24.42 -8.16 22.79
N TYR A 73 -24.78 -8.30 21.52
CA TYR A 73 -25.77 -7.45 20.85
C TYR A 73 -26.66 -8.27 19.91
N MET A 74 -27.75 -7.67 19.47
CA MET A 74 -28.63 -8.30 18.49
C MET A 74 -28.06 -8.06 17.10
N GLY A 75 -27.77 -9.14 16.38
CA GLY A 75 -27.37 -9.09 14.97
C GLY A 75 -28.53 -8.74 14.03
N PHE A 76 -28.23 -8.50 12.76
CA PHE A 76 -29.24 -8.18 11.73
C PHE A 76 -30.28 -9.27 11.51
N SER A 77 -29.92 -10.53 11.77
CA SER A 77 -30.83 -11.68 11.70
C SER A 77 -31.74 -11.84 12.93
N GLY A 78 -31.59 -10.97 13.95
CA GLY A 78 -32.29 -11.08 15.23
C GLY A 78 -31.66 -12.07 16.20
N ASP A 79 -30.52 -12.66 15.85
CA ASP A 79 -29.78 -13.56 16.74
C ASP A 79 -28.91 -12.78 17.72
N LYS A 80 -28.71 -13.34 18.91
CA LYS A 80 -27.77 -12.79 19.87
C LYS A 80 -26.34 -13.13 19.43
N VAL A 81 -25.55 -12.10 19.17
CA VAL A 81 -24.13 -12.22 18.80
C VAL A 81 -23.29 -11.78 20.01
N THR A 82 -22.35 -12.62 20.41
CA THR A 82 -21.36 -12.28 21.43
C THR A 82 -20.02 -12.06 20.76
N VAL A 83 -19.39 -10.91 21.02
CA VAL A 83 -18.09 -10.55 20.49
C VAL A 83 -17.08 -10.49 21.62
N THR A 84 -16.02 -11.25 21.48
CA THR A 84 -14.86 -11.20 22.36
C THR A 84 -13.82 -10.27 21.74
N PRO A 85 -13.37 -9.23 22.44
CA PRO A 85 -12.41 -8.27 21.88
C PRO A 85 -11.06 -8.93 21.60
N THR A 86 -10.51 -8.59 20.45
CA THR A 86 -9.17 -8.98 20.01
C THR A 86 -8.33 -7.72 19.74
N PHE A 87 -7.04 -7.87 19.60
CA PHE A 87 -6.15 -6.76 19.22
C PHE A 87 -5.30 -7.13 18.00
N VAL A 88 -4.83 -6.09 17.32
CA VAL A 88 -3.86 -6.20 16.22
C VAL A 88 -2.49 -5.79 16.76
N ASN A 89 -1.49 -6.62 16.56
CA ASN A 89 -0.14 -6.36 17.03
C ASN A 89 0.74 -5.84 15.89
N TYR A 90 0.91 -4.52 15.80
CA TYR A 90 1.72 -3.88 14.76
C TYR A 90 3.22 -3.98 15.08
N VAL A 91 3.82 -5.11 14.78
CA VAL A 91 5.24 -5.38 15.08
C VAL A 91 6.22 -4.80 14.06
N GLU A 92 5.74 -4.43 12.88
CA GLU A 92 6.56 -3.92 11.77
C GLU A 92 7.17 -2.54 12.03
N GLY A 93 6.67 -1.78 13.01
CA GLY A 93 7.21 -0.47 13.39
C GLY A 93 7.24 0.51 12.20
N ILE A 94 8.43 0.97 11.82
CA ILE A 94 8.62 1.90 10.70
C ILE A 94 8.50 1.26 9.32
N TYR A 95 8.51 -0.07 9.26
CA TYR A 95 8.50 -0.83 7.99
C TYR A 95 7.06 -1.14 7.53
N VAL A 96 6.21 -0.13 7.46
CA VAL A 96 4.83 -0.25 7.01
C VAL A 96 4.74 -0.18 5.49
N GLY A 97 3.95 -1.09 4.88
CA GLY A 97 3.66 -1.09 3.45
C GLY A 97 4.91 -1.29 2.59
N TYR A 98 5.08 -0.49 1.54
CA TYR A 98 6.20 -0.59 0.61
C TYR A 98 7.57 -0.51 1.29
N LYS A 99 7.69 0.19 2.41
CA LYS A 99 8.96 0.34 3.14
C LYS A 99 9.53 -1.00 3.59
N PHE A 100 8.65 -1.93 3.98
CA PHE A 100 9.08 -3.28 4.32
C PHE A 100 9.67 -4.01 3.10
N TYR A 101 8.91 -4.07 2.01
CA TYR A 101 9.32 -4.86 0.85
C TYR A 101 10.58 -4.31 0.18
N GLU A 102 10.68 -2.99 0.07
CA GLU A 102 11.85 -2.33 -0.50
C GLU A 102 13.09 -2.52 0.37
N THR A 103 12.96 -2.32 1.68
CA THR A 103 14.10 -2.48 2.60
C THR A 103 14.53 -3.95 2.70
N ALA A 104 13.58 -4.88 2.82
CA ALA A 104 13.88 -6.30 2.91
C ALA A 104 14.54 -6.84 1.62
N ALA A 105 14.18 -6.29 0.47
CA ALA A 105 14.83 -6.63 -0.80
C ALA A 105 16.24 -6.04 -0.90
N ASP A 106 16.43 -4.78 -0.51
CA ASP A 106 17.74 -4.12 -0.50
C ASP A 106 18.72 -4.83 0.46
N GLU A 107 18.22 -5.38 1.58
CA GLU A 107 18.99 -6.18 2.54
C GLU A 107 19.11 -7.67 2.14
N GLY A 108 18.56 -8.08 1.02
CA GLY A 108 18.62 -9.46 0.54
C GLY A 108 17.81 -10.48 1.34
N LEU A 109 16.88 -10.03 2.17
CA LEU A 109 16.01 -10.89 2.97
C LEU A 109 14.88 -11.52 2.16
N ILE A 110 14.47 -10.88 1.09
CA ILE A 110 13.46 -11.37 0.15
C ILE A 110 13.92 -11.16 -1.30
N ASN A 111 13.40 -11.99 -2.21
CA ASN A 111 13.44 -11.68 -3.63
C ASN A 111 12.22 -10.82 -3.94
N TYR A 112 12.43 -9.59 -4.41
CA TYR A 112 11.37 -8.62 -4.66
C TYR A 112 10.39 -9.14 -5.72
N ASP A 113 10.90 -9.61 -6.86
CA ASP A 113 10.10 -10.07 -7.98
C ASP A 113 9.29 -11.33 -7.66
N ASP A 114 9.78 -12.18 -6.77
CA ASP A 114 9.05 -13.36 -6.30
C ASP A 114 7.98 -13.03 -5.27
N THR A 115 8.12 -11.92 -4.57
CA THR A 115 7.25 -11.52 -3.45
C THR A 115 6.17 -10.54 -3.88
N VAL A 116 6.54 -9.51 -4.64
CA VAL A 116 5.64 -8.40 -5.01
C VAL A 116 4.98 -8.68 -6.36
N MET A 117 3.66 -8.50 -6.41
CA MET A 117 2.85 -8.60 -7.63
C MET A 117 2.70 -7.22 -8.28
N PHE A 118 2.29 -6.23 -7.49
CA PHE A 118 2.18 -4.84 -7.92
C PHE A 118 2.82 -3.94 -6.87
N PRO A 119 3.90 -3.23 -7.19
CA PRO A 119 4.55 -2.32 -6.26
C PRO A 119 3.69 -1.11 -5.90
N PHE A 120 4.04 -0.42 -4.84
CA PHE A 120 3.57 0.94 -4.59
C PHE A 120 3.89 1.81 -5.80
N GLY A 121 2.97 2.69 -6.19
CA GLY A 121 3.13 3.54 -7.38
C GLY A 121 2.87 2.82 -8.72
N TYR A 122 2.48 1.55 -8.71
CA TYR A 122 2.15 0.83 -9.95
C TYR A 122 0.88 1.38 -10.60
N GLY A 123 0.89 1.46 -11.93
CA GLY A 123 -0.28 1.81 -12.71
C GLY A 123 -0.11 1.52 -14.18
N LEU A 124 -1.21 1.28 -14.87
CA LEU A 124 -1.25 1.07 -16.32
C LEU A 124 -1.59 2.36 -17.04
N SER A 125 -1.13 2.48 -18.27
CA SER A 125 -1.44 3.57 -19.19
C SER A 125 -1.47 3.04 -20.62
N TYR A 126 -2.20 3.71 -21.49
CA TYR A 126 -2.18 3.48 -22.96
C TYR A 126 -1.02 4.18 -23.65
N THR A 127 -0.13 4.81 -22.89
CA THR A 127 1.10 5.42 -23.39
C THR A 127 2.26 5.12 -22.44
N THR A 128 3.46 5.47 -22.85
CA THR A 128 4.67 5.31 -22.06
C THR A 128 5.29 6.66 -21.76
N PHE A 129 6.01 6.75 -20.64
CA PHE A 129 6.67 7.97 -20.20
C PHE A 129 8.15 7.70 -19.90
N LYS A 130 8.97 8.71 -20.11
CA LYS A 130 10.34 8.79 -19.65
C LYS A 130 10.44 9.91 -18.62
N GLN A 131 11.03 9.62 -17.49
CA GLN A 131 11.32 10.61 -16.45
C GLN A 131 12.83 10.82 -16.36
N GLU A 132 13.25 12.07 -16.33
CA GLU A 132 14.65 12.45 -16.23
C GLU A 132 14.83 13.49 -15.13
N MET A 133 15.61 13.14 -14.12
CA MET A 133 15.95 14.05 -13.03
C MET A 133 17.03 15.02 -13.47
N GLY A 134 16.79 16.30 -13.28
CA GLY A 134 17.76 17.37 -13.53
C GLY A 134 18.80 17.47 -12.42
N LYS A 135 19.58 18.54 -12.48
CA LYS A 135 20.64 18.80 -11.49
C LYS A 135 20.05 19.11 -10.11
N VAL A 136 20.49 18.34 -9.13
CA VAL A 136 20.12 18.58 -7.73
C VAL A 136 20.89 19.78 -7.17
N SER A 137 20.19 20.69 -6.52
CA SER A 137 20.76 21.83 -5.80
C SER A 137 20.34 21.79 -4.33
N TYR A 138 21.26 22.23 -3.45
CA TYR A 138 21.01 22.38 -2.03
C TYR A 138 21.28 23.83 -1.62
N LYS A 139 20.25 24.51 -1.11
CA LYS A 139 20.35 25.89 -0.64
C LYS A 139 19.40 26.15 0.51
N ASN A 140 19.90 26.82 1.55
CA ASN A 140 19.10 27.22 2.72
C ASN A 140 18.31 26.03 3.36
N GLY A 141 18.94 24.87 3.49
CA GLY A 141 18.30 23.69 4.07
C GLY A 141 17.28 23.00 3.16
N LYS A 142 17.16 23.39 1.89
CA LYS A 142 16.23 22.82 0.91
C LYS A 142 16.96 22.16 -0.24
N ILE A 143 16.50 20.98 -0.63
CA ILE A 143 16.89 20.31 -1.86
C ILE A 143 15.88 20.69 -2.95
N SER A 144 16.37 21.05 -4.13
CA SER A 144 15.55 21.39 -5.29
C SER A 144 16.15 20.79 -6.55
N PHE A 145 15.31 20.27 -7.39
CA PHE A 145 15.63 19.75 -8.72
C PHE A 145 14.37 19.74 -9.59
N ASP A 146 14.56 19.75 -10.89
CA ASP A 146 13.48 19.59 -11.86
C ASP A 146 13.40 18.14 -12.30
N VAL A 147 12.21 17.68 -12.63
CA VAL A 147 11.99 16.39 -13.31
C VAL A 147 11.30 16.66 -14.63
N THR A 148 11.95 16.25 -15.72
CA THR A 148 11.35 16.30 -17.05
C THR A 148 10.61 15.00 -17.30
N VAL A 149 9.32 15.09 -17.56
CA VAL A 149 8.49 13.95 -17.96
C VAL A 149 8.14 14.07 -19.42
N THR A 150 8.56 13.10 -20.21
CA THR A 150 8.31 13.04 -21.66
C THR A 150 7.37 11.88 -21.96
N ASN A 151 6.24 12.18 -22.62
CA ASN A 151 5.40 11.13 -23.19
C ASN A 151 6.10 10.55 -24.42
N THR A 152 6.40 9.27 -24.41
CA THR A 152 7.13 8.56 -25.45
C THR A 152 6.27 7.68 -26.35
N GLY A 153 4.95 7.64 -26.09
CA GLY A 153 3.98 6.91 -26.90
C GLY A 153 3.05 7.83 -27.66
N ASP A 154 2.03 7.26 -28.29
CA ASP A 154 1.14 7.95 -29.24
C ASP A 154 -0.17 8.45 -28.64
N LYS A 155 -0.42 8.18 -27.37
CA LYS A 155 -1.65 8.60 -26.67
C LYS A 155 -1.37 9.68 -25.67
N ALA A 156 -2.25 10.67 -25.57
CA ALA A 156 -2.22 11.63 -24.48
C ALA A 156 -2.39 10.90 -23.13
N GLY A 157 -1.70 11.35 -22.13
CA GLY A 157 -1.77 10.72 -20.80
C GLY A 157 -1.05 11.54 -19.74
N LYS A 158 -1.18 11.10 -18.51
CA LYS A 158 -0.54 11.70 -17.34
C LYS A 158 0.28 10.66 -16.61
N ASP A 159 1.39 11.10 -16.05
CA ASP A 159 2.22 10.27 -15.19
C ASP A 159 2.37 10.89 -13.81
N VAL A 160 2.82 10.10 -12.85
CA VAL A 160 3.11 10.54 -11.48
C VAL A 160 4.60 10.47 -11.25
N VAL A 161 5.18 11.58 -10.81
CA VAL A 161 6.55 11.63 -10.32
C VAL A 161 6.51 11.37 -8.82
N GLU A 162 7.27 10.41 -8.36
CA GLU A 162 7.43 10.08 -6.95
C GLU A 162 8.89 10.31 -6.57
N VAL A 163 9.12 11.03 -5.48
CA VAL A 163 10.44 11.37 -4.98
C VAL A 163 10.70 10.62 -3.70
N TYR A 164 11.71 9.79 -3.69
CA TYR A 164 12.11 9.00 -2.54
C TYR A 164 13.45 9.48 -1.99
N TYR A 165 13.57 9.39 -0.68
CA TYR A 165 14.80 9.60 0.05
C TYR A 165 15.30 8.28 0.63
N ASN A 166 16.55 7.95 0.35
CA ASN A 166 17.27 6.83 0.97
C ASN A 166 18.21 7.39 2.03
N PRO A 167 17.87 7.31 3.33
CA PRO A 167 18.74 7.76 4.39
C PRO A 167 19.93 6.82 4.55
N PRO A 168 21.15 7.32 4.78
CA PRO A 168 22.29 6.46 5.06
C PRO A 168 22.05 5.65 6.33
N TYR A 169 22.30 4.34 6.26
CA TYR A 169 22.21 3.43 7.39
C TYR A 169 23.63 3.01 7.82
N THR A 170 23.81 2.88 9.11
CA THR A 170 25.03 2.33 9.71
C THR A 170 24.61 1.17 10.61
N ASP A 171 25.26 0.02 10.45
CA ASP A 171 24.97 -1.17 11.24
C ASP A 171 25.03 -0.87 12.76
N GLY A 172 24.01 -1.33 13.47
CA GLY A 172 23.79 -1.00 14.88
C GLY A 172 23.31 0.42 15.19
N GLY A 173 23.03 1.23 14.15
CA GLY A 173 22.46 2.57 14.28
C GLY A 173 20.93 2.59 14.39
N ILE A 174 20.36 3.76 14.27
CA ILE A 174 18.89 3.93 14.27
C ILE A 174 18.30 3.30 13.01
N GLU A 175 17.27 2.49 13.20
CA GLU A 175 16.50 1.86 12.13
C GLU A 175 15.96 2.88 11.13
N LYS A 176 16.13 2.59 9.84
CA LYS A 176 15.71 3.44 8.72
C LYS A 176 15.25 2.56 7.57
N ALA A 177 14.09 2.87 7.02
CA ALA A 177 13.68 2.26 5.77
C ALA A 177 14.54 2.78 4.60
N SER A 178 14.89 1.90 3.67
CA SER A 178 15.77 2.25 2.54
C SER A 178 15.11 3.23 1.57
N LYS A 179 13.78 3.22 1.46
CA LYS A 179 13.02 4.13 0.60
C LYS A 179 11.91 4.83 1.38
N ASN A 180 11.92 6.15 1.38
CA ASN A 180 10.92 6.98 2.03
C ASN A 180 10.39 8.00 1.03
N LEU A 181 9.09 7.92 0.70
CA LEU A 181 8.42 8.89 -0.14
C LEU A 181 8.37 10.25 0.57
N VAL A 182 8.90 11.28 -0.07
CA VAL A 182 8.96 12.64 0.48
C VAL A 182 8.14 13.65 -0.32
N ALA A 183 7.88 13.36 -1.59
CA ALA A 183 7.02 14.16 -2.44
C ALA A 183 6.48 13.33 -3.60
N PHE A 184 5.34 13.72 -4.12
CA PHE A 184 4.82 13.22 -5.39
C PHE A 184 3.98 14.28 -6.08
N GLU A 185 3.95 14.24 -7.41
CA GLU A 185 3.09 15.11 -8.20
C GLU A 185 2.71 14.44 -9.52
N LYS A 186 1.48 14.69 -9.94
CA LYS A 186 0.96 14.22 -11.23
C LYS A 186 1.13 15.30 -12.29
N THR A 187 1.60 14.90 -13.47
CA THR A 187 1.70 15.81 -14.63
C THR A 187 0.33 16.37 -15.04
N LYS A 188 0.35 17.54 -15.65
CA LYS A 188 -0.86 18.23 -16.12
C LYS A 188 -1.52 17.53 -17.30
#